data_944e1e0353ef639608bed5f6ba3ca4a8
#
_entry.id   944e1e0353ef639608bed5f6ba3ca4a8
#
_cell.length_a   1.000
_cell.length_b   1.000
_cell.length_c   1.000
_cell.angle_alpha   90.00
_cell.angle_beta   90.00
_cell.angle_gamma   90.00
#
_symmetry.space_group_name_H-M   'P 1'
#
loop_
_entity.id
_entity.type
_entity.pdbx_description
1 polymer ?
#
loop_
_entity_poly.entity_id
_entity_poly.type
_entity_poly.pdbx_seq_one_letter_code
_entity_poly.pdbx_strand_id
1 'polypeptide(L)'
;VLAAWDEVLRDNPDTKHLGVVLARYVTGSAAAMGERNEIDLDNKYIVLDTSGMPADLLLPGIFWATNVANDLIMDSGAELSALLADELWALAGATSNSHVAGFILEMVKTIRGLGGIAITSTQGMQDLFSLEGGKYGKGILDSSRIKLVMQMEEQEARLIQGVLNLSEDEVRQIT
;
A
#
# COMPACT_ATOMS: atom_id res chain seq x y z
N VAL A 1 -0.73 16.02 19.53
CA VAL A 1 0.28 14.97 19.83
C VAL A 1 1.60 15.31 19.14
N LEU A 2 1.66 15.51 17.81
CA LEU A 2 2.90 15.81 17.08
C LEU A 2 3.57 17.10 17.55
N ALA A 3 2.82 18.17 17.82
CA ALA A 3 3.37 19.44 18.32
C ALA A 3 4.08 19.29 19.68
N ALA A 4 3.52 18.48 20.58
CA ALA A 4 4.14 18.22 21.89
C ALA A 4 5.43 17.40 21.75
N TRP A 5 5.45 16.44 20.84
CA TRP A 5 6.67 15.67 20.53
C TRP A 5 7.76 16.54 19.89
N ASP A 6 7.39 17.44 18.97
CA ASP A 6 8.34 18.37 18.35
C ASP A 6 9.03 19.25 19.40
N GLU A 7 8.29 19.76 20.39
CA GLU A 7 8.82 20.56 21.48
C GLU A 7 9.82 19.76 22.32
N VAL A 8 9.43 18.54 22.76
CA VAL A 8 10.29 17.66 23.57
C VAL A 8 11.58 17.27 22.84
N LEU A 9 11.48 16.96 21.55
CA LEU A 9 12.65 16.54 20.75
C LEU A 9 13.60 17.69 20.44
N ARG A 10 13.12 18.92 20.32
CA ARG A 10 13.96 20.12 20.11
C ARG A 10 14.81 20.48 21.31
N ASP A 11 14.30 20.24 22.51
CA ASP A 11 15.00 20.59 23.75
C ASP A 11 16.09 19.57 24.13
N ASN A 12 16.11 18.41 23.49
CA ASN A 12 17.12 17.37 23.73
C ASN A 12 18.19 17.37 22.62
N PRO A 13 19.49 17.63 22.94
CA PRO A 13 20.57 17.68 21.97
C PRO A 13 20.69 16.40 21.10
N ASP A 14 20.47 15.24 21.69
CA ASP A 14 20.64 13.93 21.04
C ASP A 14 19.52 13.65 20.05
N THR A 15 18.34 14.25 20.22
CA THR A 15 17.15 14.04 19.39
C THR A 15 16.74 15.26 18.57
N LYS A 16 17.50 16.35 18.65
CA LYS A 16 17.20 17.60 17.93
C LYS A 16 16.98 17.41 16.43
N HIS A 17 17.72 16.49 15.81
CA HIS A 17 17.57 16.17 14.40
C HIS A 17 16.19 15.57 14.08
N LEU A 18 15.60 14.80 15.00
CA LEU A 18 14.25 14.24 14.84
C LEU A 18 13.19 15.36 14.91
N GLY A 19 13.40 16.35 15.79
CA GLY A 19 12.55 17.54 15.85
C GLY A 19 12.52 18.33 14.53
N VAL A 20 13.65 18.40 13.82
CA VAL A 20 13.71 19.05 12.50
C VAL A 20 12.89 18.25 11.47
N VAL A 21 12.98 16.93 11.49
CA VAL A 21 12.19 16.06 10.59
C VAL A 21 10.69 16.19 10.91
N LEU A 22 10.33 16.14 12.20
CA LEU A 22 8.93 16.24 12.64
C LEU A 22 8.33 17.62 12.41
N ALA A 23 9.12 18.69 12.42
CA ALA A 23 8.64 20.05 12.15
C ALA A 23 7.88 20.16 10.83
N ARG A 24 8.22 19.32 9.85
CA ARG A 24 7.53 19.23 8.58
C ARG A 24 6.04 18.84 8.73
N TYR A 25 5.74 17.96 9.68
CA TYR A 25 4.38 17.45 9.96
C TYR A 25 3.62 18.30 10.98
N VAL A 26 4.27 19.28 11.61
CA VAL A 26 3.67 20.17 12.62
C VAL A 26 3.37 21.55 12.02
N THR A 27 4.34 22.15 11.31
CA THR A 27 4.25 23.52 10.79
C THR A 27 4.69 23.64 9.33
N GLY A 28 5.17 22.56 8.71
CA GLY A 28 5.69 22.53 7.36
C GLY A 28 4.67 22.09 6.30
N SER A 29 5.18 21.64 5.15
CA SER A 29 4.37 21.24 3.98
C SER A 29 3.45 20.06 4.21
N ALA A 30 3.69 19.28 5.24
CA ALA A 30 2.89 18.11 5.62
C ALA A 30 2.02 18.35 6.87
N ALA A 31 1.84 19.59 7.31
CA ALA A 31 1.09 19.91 8.53
C ALA A 31 -0.34 19.38 8.51
N ALA A 32 -0.97 19.35 7.35
CA ALA A 32 -2.31 18.78 7.17
C ALA A 32 -2.42 17.30 7.63
N MET A 33 -1.33 16.53 7.55
CA MET A 33 -1.32 15.14 8.07
C MET A 33 -1.30 15.05 9.59
N GLY A 34 -0.91 16.13 10.26
CA GLY A 34 -0.89 16.24 11.73
C GLY A 34 -2.16 16.86 12.32
N GLU A 35 -3.07 17.35 11.48
CA GLU A 35 -4.33 17.94 11.91
C GLU A 35 -5.35 16.88 12.33
N ARG A 36 -6.45 17.35 12.93
CA ARG A 36 -7.53 16.46 13.32
C ARG A 36 -8.18 15.87 12.07
N ASN A 37 -8.31 14.56 12.05
CA ASN A 37 -8.97 13.88 10.96
C ASN A 37 -10.48 14.16 10.99
N GLU A 38 -11.01 14.64 9.87
CA GLU A 38 -12.45 14.89 9.67
C GLU A 38 -13.10 13.83 8.74
N ILE A 39 -12.40 12.73 8.47
CA ILE A 39 -12.94 11.65 7.65
C ILE A 39 -14.05 10.95 8.42
N ASP A 40 -15.22 10.86 7.81
CA ASP A 40 -16.32 10.05 8.30
C ASP A 40 -16.00 8.56 8.07
N LEU A 41 -15.55 7.91 9.12
CA LEU A 41 -15.17 6.49 9.11
C LEU A 41 -16.38 5.56 9.34
N ASP A 42 -17.54 6.07 9.64
CA ASP A 42 -18.79 5.29 9.83
C ASP A 42 -19.41 4.89 8.48
N ASN A 43 -18.86 5.38 7.38
CA ASN A 43 -19.35 5.09 6.04
C ASN A 43 -18.96 3.66 5.61
N LYS A 44 -19.90 2.95 4.98
CA LYS A 44 -19.65 1.59 4.45
C LYS A 44 -18.73 1.59 3.22
N TYR A 45 -18.57 2.71 2.56
CA TYR A 45 -17.71 2.88 1.40
C TYR A 45 -16.82 4.09 1.62
N ILE A 46 -15.54 3.85 1.75
CA ILE A 46 -14.51 4.86 1.99
C ILE A 46 -13.50 4.80 0.86
N VAL A 47 -13.19 5.94 0.28
CA VAL A 47 -12.15 6.09 -0.76
C VAL A 47 -11.05 6.98 -0.23
N LEU A 48 -9.82 6.48 -0.27
CA LEU A 48 -8.61 7.22 0.06
C LEU A 48 -7.85 7.48 -1.24
N ASP A 49 -8.01 8.68 -1.78
CA ASP A 49 -7.33 9.10 -3.01
C ASP A 49 -5.95 9.66 -2.69
N THR A 50 -4.92 9.03 -3.24
CA THR A 50 -3.52 9.42 -3.08
C THR A 50 -2.93 10.10 -4.33
N SER A 51 -3.72 10.29 -5.39
CA SER A 51 -3.24 10.78 -6.69
C SER A 51 -2.67 12.20 -6.66
N GLY A 52 -3.16 13.04 -5.75
CA GLY A 52 -2.68 14.42 -5.54
C GLY A 52 -1.59 14.55 -4.48
N MET A 53 -1.11 13.45 -3.91
CA MET A 53 -0.16 13.50 -2.80
C MET A 53 1.25 13.76 -3.30
N PRO A 54 1.99 14.72 -2.70
CA PRO A 54 3.41 14.91 -3.01
C PRO A 54 4.23 13.64 -2.80
N ALA A 55 5.19 13.38 -3.68
CA ALA A 55 5.99 12.15 -3.67
C ALA A 55 6.65 11.83 -2.32
N ASP A 56 7.05 12.85 -1.59
CA ASP A 56 7.68 12.75 -0.27
C ASP A 56 6.67 12.46 0.88
N LEU A 57 5.38 12.67 0.64
CA LEU A 57 4.29 12.32 1.56
C LEU A 57 3.58 11.02 1.19
N LEU A 58 3.85 10.50 0.02
CA LEU A 58 3.18 9.30 -0.49
C LEU A 58 3.41 8.09 0.42
N LEU A 59 4.66 7.88 0.85
CA LEU A 59 5.01 6.78 1.74
C LEU A 59 4.30 6.85 3.11
N PRO A 60 4.41 7.95 3.88
CA PRO A 60 3.66 8.07 5.13
C PRO A 60 2.15 8.05 4.91
N GLY A 61 1.65 8.57 3.79
CA GLY A 61 0.23 8.52 3.44
C GLY A 61 -0.28 7.10 3.21
N ILE A 62 0.48 6.26 2.51
CA ILE A 62 0.15 4.84 2.30
C ILE A 62 0.13 4.09 3.64
N PHE A 63 1.15 4.30 4.49
CA PHE A 63 1.16 3.68 5.81
C PHE A 63 -0.04 4.10 6.65
N TRP A 64 -0.39 5.39 6.63
CA TRP A 64 -1.56 5.88 7.32
C TRP A 64 -2.86 5.25 6.77
N ALA A 65 -3.06 5.30 5.46
CA ALA A 65 -4.25 4.77 4.80
C ALA A 65 -4.45 3.27 5.06
N THR A 66 -3.37 2.50 4.97
CA THR A 66 -3.43 1.05 5.20
C THR A 66 -3.65 0.69 6.66
N ASN A 67 -3.11 1.47 7.62
CA ASN A 67 -3.42 1.29 9.04
C ASN A 67 -4.89 1.61 9.34
N VAL A 68 -5.40 2.74 8.82
CA VAL A 68 -6.83 3.09 8.94
C VAL A 68 -7.72 2.00 8.37
N ALA A 69 -7.40 1.49 7.17
CA ALA A 69 -8.17 0.40 6.57
C ALA A 69 -8.14 -0.88 7.42
N ASN A 70 -6.97 -1.22 7.97
CA ASN A 70 -6.83 -2.38 8.85
C ASN A 70 -7.67 -2.23 10.14
N ASP A 71 -7.59 -1.08 10.79
CA ASP A 71 -8.37 -0.78 12.00
C ASP A 71 -9.87 -0.83 11.71
N LEU A 72 -10.33 -0.24 10.60
CA LEU A 72 -11.72 -0.29 10.18
C LEU A 72 -12.21 -1.73 9.94
N ILE A 73 -11.39 -2.58 9.34
CA ILE A 73 -11.73 -3.99 9.12
C ILE A 73 -11.84 -4.73 10.46
N MET A 74 -10.91 -4.49 11.38
CA MET A 74 -10.92 -5.13 12.71
C MET A 74 -12.10 -4.69 13.55
N ASP A 75 -12.45 -3.41 13.52
CA ASP A 75 -13.47 -2.82 14.40
C ASP A 75 -14.87 -2.86 13.79
N SER A 76 -15.00 -3.14 12.48
CA SER A 76 -16.29 -3.06 11.78
C SER A 76 -17.35 -3.99 12.32
N GLY A 77 -16.97 -5.11 12.92
CA GLY A 77 -17.92 -6.18 13.27
C GLY A 77 -18.71 -6.71 12.07
N ALA A 78 -18.34 -6.33 10.85
CA ALA A 78 -19.01 -6.73 9.63
C ALA A 78 -18.71 -8.20 9.31
N GLU A 79 -19.70 -8.89 8.72
CA GLU A 79 -19.50 -10.27 8.27
C GLU A 79 -18.47 -10.36 7.13
N LEU A 80 -18.35 -9.29 6.34
CA LEU A 80 -17.41 -9.18 5.23
C LEU A 80 -16.94 -7.74 5.05
N SER A 81 -15.62 -7.56 4.99
CA SER A 81 -14.99 -6.30 4.62
C SER A 81 -14.09 -6.51 3.41
N ALA A 82 -13.95 -5.50 2.56
CA ALA A 82 -13.09 -5.55 1.38
C ALA A 82 -12.17 -4.33 1.32
N LEU A 83 -10.89 -4.58 1.11
CA LEU A 83 -9.89 -3.58 0.78
C LEU A 83 -9.56 -3.70 -0.71
N LEU A 84 -9.85 -2.64 -1.46
CA LEU A 84 -9.46 -2.51 -2.86
C LEU A 84 -8.24 -1.59 -2.92
N ALA A 85 -7.15 -2.09 -3.45
CA ALA A 85 -5.90 -1.34 -3.57
C ALA A 85 -5.46 -1.32 -5.04
N ASP A 86 -5.70 -0.18 -5.68
CA ASP A 86 -5.36 0.05 -7.08
C ASP A 86 -3.94 0.61 -7.19
N GLU A 87 -3.14 0.08 -8.11
CA GLU A 87 -1.76 0.47 -8.40
C GLU A 87 -0.83 0.53 -7.17
N LEU A 88 -1.15 -0.19 -6.12
CA LEU A 88 -0.40 -0.14 -4.86
C LEU A 88 1.08 -0.53 -5.05
N TRP A 89 1.38 -1.32 -6.07
CA TRP A 89 2.74 -1.79 -6.40
C TRP A 89 3.57 -0.75 -7.13
N ALA A 90 2.98 0.06 -7.95
CA ALA A 90 3.67 1.19 -8.57
C ALA A 90 4.23 2.12 -7.49
N LEU A 91 3.50 2.29 -6.39
CA LEU A 91 3.94 3.08 -5.24
C LEU A 91 5.09 2.41 -4.47
N ALA A 92 5.04 1.11 -4.27
CA ALA A 92 6.13 0.35 -3.64
C ALA A 92 7.39 0.37 -4.50
N GLY A 93 7.26 0.20 -5.83
CA GLY A 93 8.35 0.29 -6.80
C GLY A 93 8.94 1.70 -6.90
N ALA A 94 8.11 2.72 -6.99
CA ALA A 94 8.54 4.12 -7.08
C ALA A 94 9.35 4.58 -5.85
N THR A 95 9.04 4.06 -4.67
CA THR A 95 9.78 4.37 -3.44
C THR A 95 11.02 3.50 -3.24
N SER A 96 11.17 2.42 -4.00
CA SER A 96 12.20 1.38 -3.83
C SER A 96 12.30 0.91 -2.36
N ASN A 97 11.19 0.94 -1.62
CA ASN A 97 11.17 0.72 -0.18
C ASN A 97 10.60 -0.67 0.14
N SER A 98 11.49 -1.58 0.52
CA SER A 98 11.12 -2.94 0.91
C SER A 98 10.20 -3.01 2.14
N HIS A 99 10.21 -2.00 3.01
CA HIS A 99 9.31 -1.96 4.16
C HIS A 99 7.85 -1.76 3.74
N VAL A 100 7.59 -0.91 2.71
CA VAL A 100 6.24 -0.75 2.15
C VAL A 100 5.75 -2.05 1.55
N ALA A 101 6.56 -2.65 0.69
CA ALA A 101 6.21 -3.92 0.04
C ALA A 101 6.00 -5.05 1.06
N GLY A 102 6.81 -5.09 2.12
CA GLY A 102 6.65 -6.02 3.24
C GLY A 102 5.35 -5.82 4.00
N PHE A 103 5.01 -4.58 4.28
CA PHE A 103 3.77 -4.23 4.96
C PHE A 103 2.53 -4.62 4.13
N ILE A 104 2.54 -4.32 2.84
CA ILE A 104 1.46 -4.71 1.92
C ILE A 104 1.28 -6.23 1.87
N LEU A 105 2.39 -6.95 1.76
CA LEU A 105 2.35 -8.42 1.75
C LEU A 105 1.76 -8.97 3.05
N GLU A 106 2.15 -8.43 4.20
CA GLU A 106 1.63 -8.84 5.51
C GLU A 106 0.13 -8.56 5.59
N MET A 107 -0.31 -7.38 5.18
CA MET A 107 -1.73 -7.02 5.13
C MET A 107 -2.54 -8.00 4.26
N VAL A 108 -2.08 -8.32 3.05
CA VAL A 108 -2.76 -9.28 2.16
C VAL A 108 -2.86 -10.66 2.78
N LYS A 109 -1.84 -11.08 3.55
CA LYS A 109 -1.85 -12.38 4.24
C LYS A 109 -2.80 -12.43 5.42
N THR A 110 -2.86 -11.35 6.20
CA THR A 110 -3.58 -11.31 7.48
C THR A 110 -5.04 -10.95 7.35
N ILE A 111 -5.40 -10.14 6.34
CA ILE A 111 -6.75 -9.58 6.15
C ILE A 111 -7.84 -10.67 6.14
N ARG A 112 -7.55 -11.83 5.57
CA ARG A 112 -8.49 -12.96 5.56
C ARG A 112 -8.79 -13.49 6.97
N GLY A 113 -7.79 -13.49 7.84
CA GLY A 113 -7.96 -13.89 9.25
C GLY A 113 -8.84 -12.92 10.04
N LEU A 114 -8.97 -11.69 9.54
CA LEU A 114 -9.78 -10.62 10.12
C LEU A 114 -11.19 -10.55 9.49
N GLY A 115 -11.58 -11.52 8.65
CA GLY A 115 -12.87 -11.49 7.95
C GLY A 115 -12.90 -10.58 6.70
N GLY A 116 -11.73 -10.14 6.25
CA GLY A 116 -11.60 -9.24 5.10
C GLY A 116 -11.17 -9.94 3.81
N ILE A 117 -11.37 -9.25 2.69
CA ILE A 117 -10.88 -9.63 1.36
C ILE A 117 -9.95 -8.53 0.88
N ALA A 118 -8.75 -8.88 0.41
CA ALA A 118 -7.87 -7.98 -0.34
C ALA A 118 -8.07 -8.18 -1.84
N ILE A 119 -8.33 -7.10 -2.56
CA ILE A 119 -8.39 -7.04 -4.02
C ILE A 119 -7.31 -6.03 -4.43
N THR A 120 -6.28 -6.53 -5.10
CA THR A 120 -5.18 -5.69 -5.58
C THR A 120 -5.16 -5.71 -7.10
N SER A 121 -4.95 -4.56 -7.72
CA SER A 121 -4.73 -4.44 -9.15
C SER A 121 -3.36 -3.83 -9.46
N THR A 122 -2.83 -4.16 -10.62
CA THR A 122 -1.61 -3.55 -11.18
C THR A 122 -1.66 -3.60 -12.69
N GLN A 123 -1.16 -2.57 -13.34
CA GLN A 123 -1.01 -2.52 -14.79
C GLN A 123 0.35 -3.07 -15.23
N GLY A 124 1.37 -3.03 -14.37
CA GLY A 124 2.73 -3.45 -14.68
C GLY A 124 3.19 -4.65 -13.83
N MET A 125 3.44 -5.78 -14.47
CA MET A 125 4.02 -6.93 -13.78
C MET A 125 5.48 -6.68 -13.36
N GLN A 126 6.20 -5.82 -14.07
CA GLN A 126 7.57 -5.46 -13.73
C GLN A 126 7.66 -4.80 -12.35
N ASP A 127 6.70 -3.94 -12.01
CA ASP A 127 6.65 -3.27 -10.71
C ASP A 127 6.46 -4.28 -9.57
N LEU A 128 5.60 -5.26 -9.79
CA LEU A 128 5.34 -6.34 -8.84
C LEU A 128 6.60 -7.17 -8.52
N PHE A 129 7.51 -7.31 -9.50
CA PHE A 129 8.74 -8.10 -9.36
C PHE A 129 10.01 -7.26 -9.20
N SER A 130 9.91 -5.93 -9.15
CA SER A 130 11.07 -5.04 -9.10
C SER A 130 11.86 -5.12 -7.80
N LEU A 131 11.19 -5.38 -6.68
CA LEU A 131 11.81 -5.35 -5.35
C LEU A 131 12.31 -6.74 -4.90
N GLU A 132 13.53 -6.78 -4.37
CA GLU A 132 14.18 -7.97 -3.80
C GLU A 132 14.00 -9.24 -4.66
N GLY A 133 14.24 -9.11 -5.97
CA GLY A 133 14.13 -10.25 -6.90
C GLY A 133 12.73 -10.86 -7.00
N GLY A 134 11.70 -10.05 -6.78
CA GLY A 134 10.31 -10.48 -6.90
C GLY A 134 9.71 -11.17 -5.68
N LYS A 135 10.42 -11.19 -4.56
CA LYS A 135 9.98 -11.86 -3.32
C LYS A 135 8.57 -11.42 -2.88
N TYR A 136 8.33 -10.12 -2.89
CA TYR A 136 7.04 -9.55 -2.45
C TYR A 136 5.92 -9.85 -3.43
N GLY A 137 6.16 -9.62 -4.73
CA GLY A 137 5.19 -9.92 -5.77
C GLY A 137 4.80 -11.39 -5.80
N LYS A 138 5.78 -12.28 -5.72
CA LYS A 138 5.53 -13.73 -5.63
C LYS A 138 4.72 -14.08 -4.38
N GLY A 139 5.04 -13.49 -3.23
CA GLY A 139 4.31 -13.73 -1.98
C GLY A 139 2.85 -13.34 -2.07
N ILE A 140 2.50 -12.27 -2.82
CA ILE A 140 1.11 -11.87 -3.02
C ILE A 140 0.41 -12.79 -4.01
N LEU A 141 1.05 -13.13 -5.13
CA LEU A 141 0.49 -14.08 -6.07
C LEU A 141 0.20 -15.44 -5.39
N ASP A 142 1.11 -15.91 -4.55
CA ASP A 142 0.92 -17.16 -3.78
C ASP A 142 -0.23 -17.04 -2.76
N SER A 143 -0.43 -15.85 -2.18
CA SER A 143 -1.52 -15.58 -1.22
C SER A 143 -2.87 -15.35 -1.91
N SER A 144 -2.89 -14.98 -3.18
CA SER A 144 -4.09 -14.70 -3.97
C SER A 144 -4.62 -15.98 -4.59
N ARG A 145 -5.78 -16.44 -4.18
CA ARG A 145 -6.42 -17.64 -4.76
C ARG A 145 -7.04 -17.39 -6.13
N ILE A 146 -7.56 -16.19 -6.34
CA ILE A 146 -8.18 -15.79 -7.61
C ILE A 146 -7.24 -14.80 -8.26
N LYS A 147 -6.91 -15.05 -9.51
CA LYS A 147 -6.06 -14.21 -10.34
C LYS A 147 -6.83 -13.90 -11.61
N LEU A 148 -7.10 -12.63 -11.85
CA LEU A 148 -7.74 -12.14 -13.07
C LEU A 148 -6.64 -11.53 -13.94
N VAL A 149 -6.41 -12.11 -15.09
CA VAL A 149 -5.45 -11.62 -16.08
C VAL A 149 -6.26 -11.03 -17.22
N MET A 150 -6.04 -9.76 -17.49
CA MET A 150 -6.68 -9.06 -18.61
C MET A 150 -5.73 -9.00 -19.81
N GLN A 151 -6.19 -8.51 -20.93
CA GLN A 151 -5.37 -8.33 -22.12
C GLN A 151 -4.17 -7.41 -21.85
N MET A 152 -3.00 -7.78 -22.33
CA MET A 152 -1.74 -7.07 -22.11
C MET A 152 -0.80 -7.24 -23.31
N GLU A 153 0.30 -6.49 -23.30
CA GLU A 153 1.37 -6.61 -24.31
C GLU A 153 2.05 -7.99 -24.24
N GLU A 154 2.49 -8.53 -25.38
CA GLU A 154 3.09 -9.86 -25.47
C GLU A 154 4.28 -10.05 -24.54
N GLN A 155 5.11 -9.01 -24.36
CA GLN A 155 6.26 -9.09 -23.47
C GLN A 155 5.85 -9.32 -22.01
N GLU A 156 4.81 -8.65 -21.55
CA GLU A 156 4.27 -8.83 -20.20
C GLU A 156 3.58 -10.19 -20.04
N ALA A 157 2.81 -10.62 -21.05
CA ALA A 157 2.19 -11.92 -21.07
C ALA A 157 3.23 -13.05 -20.95
N ARG A 158 4.37 -12.93 -21.62
CA ARG A 158 5.48 -13.89 -21.50
C ARG A 158 6.14 -13.86 -20.11
N LEU A 159 6.20 -12.71 -19.48
CA LEU A 159 6.75 -12.59 -18.12
C LEU A 159 5.87 -13.31 -17.11
N ILE A 160 4.56 -13.14 -17.18
CA ILE A 160 3.64 -13.82 -16.27
C ILE A 160 3.44 -15.30 -16.61
N GLN A 161 3.67 -15.72 -17.84
CA GLN A 161 3.57 -17.11 -18.26
C GLN A 161 4.35 -18.04 -17.33
N GLY A 162 5.61 -17.71 -17.07
CA GLY A 162 6.47 -18.50 -16.18
C GLY A 162 6.06 -18.46 -14.71
N VAL A 163 5.45 -17.36 -14.27
CA VAL A 163 5.05 -17.17 -12.87
C VAL A 163 3.73 -17.88 -12.57
N LEU A 164 2.76 -17.82 -13.51
CA LEU A 164 1.45 -18.41 -13.36
C LEU A 164 1.34 -19.80 -13.99
N ASN A 165 2.41 -20.28 -14.64
CA ASN A 165 2.43 -21.54 -15.40
C ASN A 165 1.35 -21.60 -16.50
N LEU A 166 1.19 -20.50 -17.25
CA LEU A 166 0.22 -20.41 -18.32
C LEU A 166 0.69 -21.23 -19.52
N SER A 167 -0.25 -21.90 -20.18
CA SER A 167 -0.05 -22.56 -21.48
C SER A 167 0.11 -21.51 -22.60
N GLU A 168 0.63 -21.94 -23.76
CA GLU A 168 0.75 -21.06 -24.93
C GLU A 168 -0.64 -20.59 -25.43
N ASP A 169 -1.67 -21.40 -25.26
CA ASP A 169 -3.02 -21.00 -25.67
C ASP A 169 -3.62 -19.95 -24.73
N GLU A 170 -3.36 -20.05 -23.42
CA GLU A 170 -3.76 -19.02 -22.45
C GLU A 170 -3.01 -17.71 -22.69
N VAL A 171 -1.72 -17.76 -23.01
CA VAL A 171 -0.94 -16.57 -23.37
C VAL A 171 -1.56 -15.87 -24.59
N ARG A 172 -1.95 -16.64 -25.63
CA ARG A 172 -2.61 -16.05 -26.82
C ARG A 172 -3.97 -15.42 -26.53
N GLN A 173 -4.66 -15.86 -25.48
CA GLN A 173 -5.95 -15.27 -25.09
C GLN A 173 -5.81 -13.91 -24.40
N ILE A 174 -4.66 -13.64 -23.79
CA ILE A 174 -4.40 -12.42 -23.04
C ILE A 174 -3.51 -11.42 -23.82
N THR A 175 -3.04 -11.76 -24.99
CA THR A 175 -2.37 -10.87 -25.94
C THR A 175 -3.29 -10.47 -27.08
#